data_3321fd4310ebb3a440917853afba3769
#
_entry.id   3321fd4310ebb3a440917853afba3769
#
_cell.length_a   1.000
_cell.length_b   1.000
_cell.length_c   1.000
_cell.angle_alpha   90.00
_cell.angle_beta   90.00
_cell.angle_gamma   90.00
#
_symmetry.space_group_name_H-M   'P 1'
#
loop_
_entity.id
_entity.type
_entity.pdbx_description
1 polymer ?
#
loop_
_entity_poly.entity_id
_entity_poly.type
_entity_poly.pdbx_seq_one_letter_code
_entity_poly.pdbx_strand_id
1 'polypeptide(L)'
;NAQVYELDTIALSIGVSYKSEIEGRMKKVLDELSNMDNAILVIEAFDKLMDKQGTLNGTINLLKSSLNQGLLCICTSSIEGFTKNIETDKEITGKFERLIIEEPSIEETKTILQTVIKSFEAYHNLKASDDFIISSIRLAKRYFSEKHLPDSAIDLIDRTMALLKIKNDMNPDAKQEMVCVENLMEVVSQKTGIPLGNVQAAE
;
A
#
# COMPACT_ATOMS: atom_id res chain seq x y z
N ASN A 1 -25.42 -0.53 -12.43
CA ASN A 1 -24.39 -0.62 -11.38
C ASN A 1 -23.16 -1.32 -11.97
N ALA A 2 -21.98 -0.72 -11.87
CA ALA A 2 -20.73 -1.39 -12.23
C ALA A 2 -20.34 -2.38 -11.14
N GLN A 3 -19.78 -3.52 -11.54
CA GLN A 3 -19.20 -4.51 -10.65
C GLN A 3 -17.67 -4.45 -10.76
N VAL A 4 -16.98 -4.33 -9.62
CA VAL A 4 -15.53 -4.20 -9.57
C VAL A 4 -14.92 -5.51 -9.09
N TYR A 5 -13.97 -6.04 -9.85
CA TYR A 5 -13.25 -7.28 -9.58
C TYR A 5 -11.77 -7.00 -9.52
N GLU A 6 -11.10 -7.49 -8.50
CA GLU A 6 -9.66 -7.40 -8.36
C GLU A 6 -9.00 -8.70 -8.86
N LEU A 7 -7.95 -8.57 -9.67
CA LEU A 7 -7.15 -9.70 -10.13
C LEU A 7 -6.13 -10.09 -9.08
N ASP A 8 -6.30 -11.25 -8.47
CA ASP A 8 -5.27 -11.85 -7.62
C ASP A 8 -4.16 -12.46 -8.50
N THR A 9 -3.13 -11.65 -8.75
CA THR A 9 -1.97 -12.05 -9.55
C THR A 9 -1.14 -13.16 -8.89
N ILE A 10 -1.19 -13.27 -7.55
CA ILE A 10 -0.51 -14.32 -6.80
C ILE A 10 -1.23 -15.65 -7.02
N ALA A 11 -2.56 -15.66 -6.88
CA ALA A 11 -3.36 -16.86 -7.09
C ALA A 11 -3.23 -17.44 -8.51
N LEU A 12 -2.97 -16.60 -9.51
CA LEU A 12 -2.70 -17.08 -10.88
C LEU A 12 -1.47 -17.99 -10.96
N SER A 13 -0.45 -17.76 -10.12
CA SER A 13 0.84 -18.46 -10.16
C SER A 13 0.97 -19.58 -9.13
N ILE A 14 0.10 -19.66 -8.11
CA ILE A 14 0.18 -20.69 -7.07
C ILE A 14 -0.08 -22.09 -7.65
N GLY A 15 0.81 -23.02 -7.34
CA GLY A 15 0.68 -24.43 -7.69
C GLY A 15 0.80 -24.72 -9.19
N VAL A 16 1.42 -23.81 -9.95
CA VAL A 16 1.58 -23.92 -11.41
C VAL A 16 3.03 -24.24 -11.74
N SER A 17 3.25 -25.26 -12.55
CA SER A 17 4.59 -25.65 -13.01
C SER A 17 4.93 -25.06 -14.39
N TYR A 18 3.93 -24.72 -15.19
CA TYR A 18 4.11 -24.29 -16.58
C TYR A 18 3.40 -22.94 -16.86
N LYS A 19 4.05 -22.08 -17.65
CA LYS A 19 3.46 -20.77 -18.08
C LYS A 19 2.10 -20.92 -18.76
N SER A 20 1.90 -21.97 -19.55
CA SER A 20 0.64 -22.23 -20.24
C SER A 20 -0.56 -22.42 -19.31
N GLU A 21 -0.32 -22.90 -18.08
CA GLU A 21 -1.39 -23.02 -17.09
C GLU A 21 -1.79 -21.67 -16.52
N ILE A 22 -0.82 -20.76 -16.31
CA ILE A 22 -1.09 -19.37 -15.89
C ILE A 22 -1.91 -18.66 -16.96
N GLU A 23 -1.50 -18.78 -18.23
CA GLU A 23 -2.23 -18.22 -19.37
C GLU A 23 -3.65 -18.80 -19.46
N GLY A 24 -3.81 -20.09 -19.23
CA GLY A 24 -5.13 -20.76 -19.21
C GLY A 24 -6.03 -20.25 -18.10
N ARG A 25 -5.48 -19.98 -16.88
CA ARG A 25 -6.24 -19.37 -15.78
C ARG A 25 -6.63 -17.93 -16.10
N MET A 26 -5.67 -17.13 -16.57
CA MET A 26 -5.93 -15.75 -16.96
C MET A 26 -7.00 -15.66 -18.05
N LYS A 27 -6.93 -16.52 -19.06
CA LYS A 27 -7.93 -16.58 -20.12
C LYS A 27 -9.34 -16.84 -19.58
N LYS A 28 -9.49 -17.79 -18.66
CA LYS A 28 -10.80 -18.09 -18.04
C LYS A 28 -11.37 -16.86 -17.31
N VAL A 29 -10.53 -16.17 -16.53
CA VAL A 29 -10.97 -14.94 -15.84
C VAL A 29 -11.40 -13.86 -16.82
N LEU A 30 -10.65 -13.64 -17.91
CA LEU A 30 -10.98 -12.65 -18.91
C LEU A 30 -12.23 -13.03 -19.70
N ASP A 31 -12.41 -14.30 -20.04
CA ASP A 31 -13.61 -14.81 -20.73
C ASP A 31 -14.87 -14.65 -19.83
N GLU A 32 -14.77 -14.91 -18.54
CA GLU A 32 -15.86 -14.68 -17.58
C GLU A 32 -16.23 -13.19 -17.49
N LEU A 33 -15.23 -12.31 -17.36
CA LEU A 33 -15.44 -10.86 -17.29
C LEU A 33 -16.07 -10.30 -18.57
N SER A 34 -15.70 -10.84 -19.72
CA SER A 34 -16.25 -10.40 -21.02
C SER A 34 -17.75 -10.74 -21.18
N ASN A 35 -18.25 -11.71 -20.42
CA ASN A 35 -19.67 -12.09 -20.41
C ASN A 35 -20.48 -11.32 -19.35
N MET A 36 -19.84 -10.45 -18.57
CA MET A 36 -20.50 -9.66 -17.54
C MET A 36 -20.75 -8.24 -18.01
N ASP A 37 -21.98 -7.75 -17.82
CA ASP A 37 -22.31 -6.35 -18.10
C ASP A 37 -21.65 -5.43 -17.06
N ASN A 38 -20.95 -4.38 -17.53
CA ASN A 38 -20.34 -3.35 -16.70
C ASN A 38 -19.31 -3.86 -15.67
N ALA A 39 -18.56 -4.91 -16.00
CA ALA A 39 -17.44 -5.37 -15.18
C ALA A 39 -16.25 -4.43 -15.34
N ILE A 40 -15.59 -4.10 -14.22
CA ILE A 40 -14.33 -3.34 -14.16
C ILE A 40 -13.29 -4.23 -13.50
N LEU A 41 -12.20 -4.50 -14.21
CA LEU A 41 -11.08 -5.26 -13.68
C LEU A 41 -10.06 -4.32 -13.06
N VAL A 42 -9.72 -4.57 -11.78
CA VAL A 42 -8.64 -3.88 -11.08
C VAL A 42 -7.40 -4.77 -11.07
N ILE A 43 -6.26 -4.23 -11.47
CA ILE A 43 -4.96 -4.93 -11.43
C ILE A 43 -3.99 -4.09 -10.62
N GLU A 44 -3.65 -4.55 -9.43
CA GLU A 44 -2.62 -3.93 -8.61
C GLU A 44 -1.22 -4.32 -9.07
N ALA A 45 -0.27 -3.38 -8.87
CA ALA A 45 1.12 -3.57 -9.28
C ALA A 45 1.26 -4.07 -10.74
N PHE A 46 0.55 -3.43 -11.65
CA PHE A 46 0.48 -3.78 -13.07
C PHE A 46 1.86 -3.83 -13.73
N ASP A 47 2.81 -3.03 -13.26
CA ASP A 47 4.21 -3.07 -13.67
C ASP A 47 4.87 -4.46 -13.47
N LYS A 48 4.45 -5.22 -12.45
CA LYS A 48 4.92 -6.60 -12.23
C LYS A 48 4.33 -7.58 -13.25
N LEU A 49 3.09 -7.37 -13.67
CA LEU A 49 2.47 -8.14 -14.76
C LEU A 49 3.17 -7.87 -16.09
N MET A 50 3.60 -6.62 -16.30
CA MET A 50 4.29 -6.15 -17.50
C MET A 50 5.78 -6.51 -17.53
N ASP A 51 6.35 -7.03 -16.44
CA ASP A 51 7.77 -7.40 -16.39
C ASP A 51 8.07 -8.52 -17.39
N LYS A 52 8.91 -8.21 -18.39
CA LYS A 52 9.29 -9.14 -19.46
C LYS A 52 10.03 -10.38 -18.95
N GLN A 53 10.65 -10.30 -17.78
CA GLN A 53 11.34 -11.41 -17.12
C GLN A 53 10.43 -12.15 -16.11
N GLY A 54 9.27 -11.58 -15.80
CA GLY A 54 8.31 -12.14 -14.86
C GLY A 54 7.62 -13.40 -15.38
N THR A 55 7.11 -14.19 -14.45
CA THR A 55 6.37 -15.44 -14.73
C THR A 55 5.03 -15.17 -15.45
N LEU A 56 4.48 -13.98 -15.26
CA LEU A 56 3.18 -13.56 -15.79
C LEU A 56 3.24 -12.95 -17.19
N ASN A 57 4.41 -12.79 -17.78
CA ASN A 57 4.61 -12.09 -19.05
C ASN A 57 3.70 -12.59 -20.19
N GLY A 58 3.43 -13.91 -20.27
CA GLY A 58 2.53 -14.48 -21.28
C GLY A 58 1.09 -14.00 -21.22
N THR A 59 0.63 -13.55 -20.04
CA THR A 59 -0.76 -13.13 -19.82
C THR A 59 -1.08 -11.74 -20.40
N ILE A 60 -0.05 -10.92 -20.66
CA ILE A 60 -0.26 -9.55 -21.13
C ILE A 60 -0.92 -9.49 -22.51
N ASN A 61 -0.61 -10.43 -23.40
CA ASN A 61 -1.23 -10.48 -24.72
C ASN A 61 -2.73 -10.84 -24.64
N LEU A 62 -3.11 -11.67 -23.68
CA LEU A 62 -4.51 -11.98 -23.42
C LEU A 62 -5.25 -10.74 -22.91
N LEU A 63 -4.64 -10.02 -21.97
CA LEU A 63 -5.21 -8.76 -21.46
C LEU A 63 -5.36 -7.71 -22.57
N LYS A 64 -4.35 -7.53 -23.41
CA LYS A 64 -4.42 -6.63 -24.58
C LYS A 64 -5.60 -6.97 -25.49
N SER A 65 -5.82 -8.25 -25.76
CA SER A 65 -6.96 -8.71 -26.56
C SER A 65 -8.29 -8.32 -25.92
N SER A 66 -8.44 -8.53 -24.60
CA SER A 66 -9.68 -8.18 -23.88
C SER A 66 -9.90 -6.67 -23.79
N LEU A 67 -8.83 -5.87 -23.61
CA LEU A 67 -8.89 -4.41 -23.68
C LEU A 67 -9.34 -3.91 -25.07
N ASN A 68 -8.90 -4.58 -26.14
CA ASN A 68 -9.35 -4.27 -27.50
C ASN A 68 -10.83 -4.62 -27.75
N GLN A 69 -11.37 -5.55 -26.97
CA GLN A 69 -12.78 -5.94 -27.01
C GLN A 69 -13.67 -5.07 -26.07
N GLY A 70 -13.09 -4.11 -25.37
CA GLY A 70 -13.83 -3.16 -24.54
C GLY A 70 -13.84 -3.46 -23.05
N LEU A 71 -12.97 -4.36 -22.54
CA LEU A 71 -12.83 -4.57 -21.11
C LEU A 71 -12.40 -3.27 -20.42
N LEU A 72 -13.14 -2.85 -19.40
CA LEU A 72 -12.78 -1.73 -18.54
C LEU A 72 -11.76 -2.19 -17.49
N CYS A 73 -10.65 -1.45 -17.35
CA CYS A 73 -9.59 -1.81 -16.44
C CYS A 73 -9.06 -0.59 -15.69
N ILE A 74 -8.78 -0.78 -14.40
CA ILE A 74 -8.05 0.17 -13.55
C ILE A 74 -6.77 -0.52 -13.12
N CYS A 75 -5.61 0.12 -13.38
CA CYS A 75 -4.31 -0.45 -13.03
C CYS A 75 -3.54 0.49 -12.12
N THR A 76 -2.88 -0.06 -11.10
CA THR A 76 -1.94 0.69 -10.27
C THR A 76 -0.50 0.30 -10.60
N SER A 77 0.42 1.23 -10.45
CA SER A 77 1.86 1.00 -10.62
C SER A 77 2.66 2.01 -9.83
N SER A 78 3.87 1.65 -9.41
CA SER A 78 4.84 2.63 -8.96
C SER A 78 5.32 3.49 -10.15
N ILE A 79 5.82 4.69 -9.88
CA ILE A 79 6.39 5.57 -10.93
C ILE A 79 7.58 4.88 -11.60
N GLU A 80 8.45 4.26 -10.81
CA GLU A 80 9.60 3.51 -11.32
C GLU A 80 9.16 2.32 -12.17
N GLY A 81 8.21 1.52 -11.68
CA GLY A 81 7.67 0.36 -12.38
C GLY A 81 6.99 0.75 -13.71
N PHE A 82 6.26 1.88 -13.70
CA PHE A 82 5.66 2.42 -14.92
C PHE A 82 6.72 2.75 -15.97
N THR A 83 7.74 3.52 -15.60
CA THR A 83 8.81 3.93 -16.53
C THR A 83 9.58 2.73 -17.06
N LYS A 84 9.89 1.76 -16.20
CA LYS A 84 10.69 0.59 -16.56
C LYS A 84 9.92 -0.41 -17.43
N ASN A 85 8.69 -0.73 -17.08
CA ASN A 85 7.97 -1.88 -17.62
C ASN A 85 6.79 -1.51 -18.53
N ILE A 86 6.15 -0.35 -18.33
CA ILE A 86 4.88 0.00 -19.01
C ILE A 86 5.09 1.04 -20.10
N GLU A 87 5.83 2.10 -19.85
CA GLU A 87 5.94 3.29 -20.71
C GLU A 87 6.41 2.98 -22.12
N THR A 88 7.21 1.94 -22.30
CA THR A 88 7.73 1.51 -23.61
C THR A 88 6.70 0.77 -24.45
N ASP A 89 5.64 0.23 -23.87
CA ASP A 89 4.58 -0.50 -24.56
C ASP A 89 3.49 0.47 -25.04
N LYS A 90 3.62 0.92 -26.31
CA LYS A 90 2.70 1.90 -26.89
C LYS A 90 1.26 1.40 -27.07
N GLU A 91 1.07 0.11 -27.16
CA GLU A 91 -0.27 -0.48 -27.23
C GLU A 91 -1.00 -0.36 -25.90
N ILE A 92 -0.32 -0.66 -24.81
CA ILE A 92 -0.87 -0.52 -23.45
C ILE A 92 -1.07 0.96 -23.10
N THR A 93 -0.05 1.79 -23.26
CA THR A 93 -0.14 3.22 -22.88
C THR A 93 -1.20 3.97 -23.71
N GLY A 94 -1.47 3.53 -24.94
CA GLY A 94 -2.55 4.10 -25.74
C GLY A 94 -3.97 3.71 -25.33
N LYS A 95 -4.12 2.72 -24.41
CA LYS A 95 -5.41 2.27 -23.88
C LYS A 95 -5.78 2.88 -22.54
N PHE A 96 -4.81 3.42 -21.82
CA PHE A 96 -4.99 3.94 -20.48
C PHE A 96 -4.76 5.44 -20.42
N GLU A 97 -5.60 6.13 -19.65
CA GLU A 97 -5.31 7.47 -19.17
C GLU A 97 -4.48 7.37 -17.91
N ARG A 98 -3.37 8.12 -17.85
CA ARG A 98 -2.46 8.13 -16.72
C ARG A 98 -2.90 9.18 -15.70
N LEU A 99 -3.19 8.72 -14.48
CA LEU A 99 -3.43 9.57 -13.32
C LEU A 99 -2.25 9.42 -12.35
N ILE A 100 -1.58 10.53 -12.02
CA ILE A 100 -0.52 10.56 -11.03
C ILE A 100 -1.14 10.86 -9.67
N ILE A 101 -0.91 9.98 -8.71
CA ILE A 101 -1.29 10.17 -7.31
C ILE A 101 -0.05 10.68 -6.58
N GLU A 102 -0.07 11.93 -6.17
CA GLU A 102 1.02 12.56 -5.43
C GLU A 102 0.93 12.21 -3.93
N GLU A 103 2.08 12.25 -3.26
CA GLU A 103 2.15 12.12 -1.81
C GLU A 103 1.40 13.29 -1.16
N PRO A 104 0.48 13.04 -0.21
CA PRO A 104 -0.26 14.11 0.44
C PRO A 104 0.67 15.01 1.26
N SER A 105 0.31 16.28 1.35
CA SER A 105 0.96 17.25 2.24
C SER A 105 0.84 16.84 3.71
N ILE A 106 1.63 17.47 4.58
CA ILE A 106 1.57 17.22 6.04
C ILE A 106 0.17 17.52 6.59
N GLU A 107 -0.48 18.58 6.12
CA GLU A 107 -1.82 18.98 6.56
C GLU A 107 -2.91 18.00 6.12
N GLU A 108 -2.83 17.53 4.88
CA GLU A 108 -3.73 16.49 4.37
C GLU A 108 -3.51 15.18 5.10
N THR A 109 -2.25 14.80 5.33
CA THR A 109 -1.91 13.61 6.11
C THR A 109 -2.46 13.69 7.53
N LYS A 110 -2.36 14.86 8.19
CA LYS A 110 -2.94 15.09 9.51
C LYS A 110 -4.45 14.82 9.50
N THR A 111 -5.16 15.36 8.51
CA THR A 111 -6.61 15.14 8.37
C THR A 111 -6.96 13.66 8.18
N ILE A 112 -6.18 12.94 7.37
CA ILE A 112 -6.33 11.49 7.18
C ILE A 112 -6.11 10.77 8.51
N LEU A 113 -5.01 11.06 9.22
CA LEU A 113 -4.66 10.41 10.47
C LEU A 113 -5.68 10.68 11.58
N GLN A 114 -6.26 11.88 11.67
CA GLN A 114 -7.31 12.18 12.63
C GLN A 114 -8.57 11.32 12.44
N THR A 115 -8.80 10.83 11.24
CA THR A 115 -9.90 9.89 10.96
C THR A 115 -9.50 8.46 11.33
N VAL A 116 -8.30 8.05 10.95
CA VAL A 116 -7.81 6.68 11.12
C VAL A 116 -7.46 6.38 12.59
N ILE A 117 -6.97 7.39 13.36
CA ILE A 117 -6.50 7.20 14.75
C ILE A 117 -7.59 6.62 15.66
N LYS A 118 -8.85 6.94 15.41
CA LYS A 118 -9.98 6.44 16.21
C LYS A 118 -10.09 4.92 16.20
N SER A 119 -9.77 4.30 15.08
CA SER A 119 -9.75 2.83 14.97
C SER A 119 -8.59 2.22 15.73
N PHE A 120 -7.41 2.85 15.70
CA PHE A 120 -6.25 2.41 16.47
C PHE A 120 -6.44 2.62 17.98
N GLU A 121 -7.03 3.75 18.40
CA GLU A 121 -7.40 4.00 19.80
C GLU A 121 -8.33 2.89 20.34
N ALA A 122 -9.34 2.52 19.56
CA ALA A 122 -10.28 1.46 19.95
C ALA A 122 -9.60 0.08 19.99
N TYR A 123 -8.74 -0.22 19.01
CA TYR A 123 -8.07 -1.52 18.92
C TYR A 123 -7.02 -1.72 20.00
N HIS A 124 -6.19 -0.70 20.27
CA HIS A 124 -5.13 -0.77 21.27
C HIS A 124 -5.60 -0.39 22.67
N ASN A 125 -6.81 0.16 22.83
CA ASN A 125 -7.35 0.71 24.07
C ASN A 125 -6.43 1.78 24.68
N LEU A 126 -5.98 2.71 23.83
CA LEU A 126 -5.10 3.83 24.15
C LEU A 126 -5.68 5.13 23.60
N LYS A 127 -5.22 6.27 24.10
CA LYS A 127 -5.57 7.58 23.58
C LYS A 127 -4.38 8.26 22.94
N ALA A 128 -4.60 9.05 21.90
CA ALA A 128 -3.60 9.83 21.21
C ALA A 128 -3.93 11.32 21.23
N SER A 129 -2.91 12.16 21.42
CA SER A 129 -3.04 13.62 21.32
C SER A 129 -2.80 14.10 19.89
N ASP A 130 -3.24 15.33 19.58
CA ASP A 130 -2.93 15.97 18.30
C ASP A 130 -1.40 16.13 18.09
N ASP A 131 -0.65 16.42 19.16
CA ASP A 131 0.81 16.54 19.10
C ASP A 131 1.45 15.20 18.72
N PHE A 132 0.95 14.09 19.25
CA PHE A 132 1.39 12.76 18.86
C PHE A 132 1.19 12.50 17.35
N ILE A 133 0.04 12.88 16.80
CA ILE A 133 -0.25 12.74 15.37
C ILE A 133 0.71 13.58 14.54
N ILE A 134 0.93 14.84 14.90
CA ILE A 134 1.81 15.74 14.16
C ILE A 134 3.26 15.24 14.21
N SER A 135 3.74 14.84 15.39
CA SER A 135 5.08 14.31 15.57
C SER A 135 5.27 12.98 14.83
N SER A 136 4.24 12.13 14.75
CA SER A 136 4.31 10.89 13.96
C SER A 136 4.54 11.17 12.47
N ILE A 137 3.89 12.20 11.90
CA ILE A 137 4.08 12.58 10.50
C ILE A 137 5.51 13.09 10.26
N ARG A 138 6.00 13.97 11.14
CA ARG A 138 7.35 14.54 11.02
C ARG A 138 8.43 13.47 11.13
N LEU A 139 8.32 12.60 12.13
CA LEU A 139 9.27 11.51 12.35
C LEU A 139 9.22 10.48 11.22
N ALA A 140 8.02 10.14 10.73
CA ALA A 140 7.87 9.24 9.59
C ALA A 140 8.55 9.80 8.34
N LYS A 141 8.26 11.05 7.98
CA LYS A 141 8.86 11.70 6.81
C LYS A 141 10.39 11.81 6.89
N ARG A 142 10.93 11.97 8.09
CA ARG A 142 12.36 12.12 8.31
C ARG A 142 13.13 10.80 8.33
N TYR A 143 12.56 9.76 8.93
CA TYR A 143 13.28 8.52 9.23
C TYR A 143 12.85 7.32 8.40
N PHE A 144 11.70 7.39 7.72
CA PHE A 144 11.13 6.29 6.94
C PHE A 144 10.85 6.69 5.49
N SER A 145 11.87 7.26 4.83
CA SER A 145 11.78 7.76 3.45
C SER A 145 11.51 6.68 2.38
N GLU A 146 11.64 5.41 2.74
CA GLU A 146 11.32 4.29 1.83
C GLU A 146 9.81 4.12 1.60
N LYS A 147 9.00 4.65 2.52
CA LYS A 147 7.55 4.66 2.45
C LYS A 147 7.04 6.10 2.43
N HIS A 148 6.08 6.37 1.57
CA HIS A 148 5.44 7.68 1.48
C HIS A 148 4.37 7.88 2.55
N LEU A 149 4.01 9.14 2.80
CA LEU A 149 2.82 9.48 3.57
C LEU A 149 1.56 9.10 2.76
N PRO A 150 0.47 8.72 3.42
CA PRO A 150 0.28 8.61 4.87
C PRO A 150 0.78 7.28 5.47
N ASP A 151 1.13 6.28 4.65
CA ASP A 151 1.41 4.89 5.07
C ASP A 151 2.55 4.80 6.10
N SER A 152 3.65 5.54 5.89
CA SER A 152 4.77 5.58 6.83
C SER A 152 4.38 6.09 8.23
N ALA A 153 3.50 7.08 8.31
CA ALA A 153 3.02 7.62 9.57
C ALA A 153 2.00 6.69 10.24
N ILE A 154 1.12 6.04 9.47
CA ILE A 154 0.18 5.02 9.95
C ILE A 154 0.95 3.85 10.57
N ASP A 155 1.96 3.33 9.87
CA ASP A 155 2.83 2.25 10.37
C ASP A 155 3.52 2.63 11.69
N LEU A 156 4.02 3.88 11.79
CA LEU A 156 4.70 4.35 12.99
C LEU A 156 3.74 4.46 14.18
N ILE A 157 2.52 4.98 13.96
CA ILE A 157 1.46 5.06 14.97
C ILE A 157 1.08 3.67 15.47
N ASP A 158 0.75 2.75 14.56
CA ASP A 158 0.32 1.40 14.93
C ASP A 158 1.37 0.67 15.75
N ARG A 159 2.63 0.69 15.30
CA ARG A 159 3.76 0.10 16.04
C ARG A 159 3.97 0.72 17.41
N THR A 160 3.81 2.04 17.52
CA THR A 160 3.99 2.74 18.79
C THR A 160 2.90 2.35 19.79
N MET A 161 1.65 2.33 19.33
CA MET A 161 0.52 1.94 20.17
C MET A 161 0.59 0.45 20.56
N ALA A 162 1.00 -0.43 19.63
CA ALA A 162 1.20 -1.85 19.92
C ALA A 162 2.29 -2.07 20.96
N LEU A 163 3.44 -1.37 20.84
CA LEU A 163 4.54 -1.49 21.81
C LEU A 163 4.10 -1.02 23.19
N LEU A 164 3.40 0.12 23.28
CA LEU A 164 2.88 0.61 24.56
C LEU A 164 1.88 -0.35 25.19
N LYS A 165 0.99 -0.92 24.39
CA LYS A 165 0.04 -1.94 24.86
C LYS A 165 0.76 -3.15 25.48
N ILE A 166 1.79 -3.67 24.81
CA ILE A 166 2.61 -4.77 25.33
C ILE A 166 3.28 -4.39 26.65
N LYS A 167 3.84 -3.17 26.74
CA LYS A 167 4.44 -2.68 28.00
C LYS A 167 3.44 -2.57 29.14
N ASN A 168 2.22 -2.09 28.84
CA ASN A 168 1.14 -2.00 29.82
C ASN A 168 0.69 -3.39 30.31
N ASP A 169 0.66 -4.37 29.40
CA ASP A 169 0.29 -5.75 29.76
C ASP A 169 1.36 -6.42 30.62
N MET A 170 2.65 -6.07 30.39
CA MET A 170 3.78 -6.55 31.21
C MET A 170 3.90 -5.86 32.57
N ASN A 171 3.44 -4.61 32.70
CA ASN A 171 3.54 -3.77 33.91
C ASN A 171 2.20 -3.09 34.21
N PRO A 172 1.20 -3.82 34.73
CA PRO A 172 -0.13 -3.27 34.99
C PRO A 172 -0.13 -2.09 35.98
N ASP A 173 0.81 -2.07 36.94
CA ASP A 173 0.95 -1.03 37.97
C ASP A 173 1.48 0.31 37.42
N ALA A 174 2.14 0.30 36.25
CA ALA A 174 2.67 1.47 35.57
C ALA A 174 1.96 1.75 34.24
N LYS A 175 0.68 1.39 34.15
CA LYS A 175 -0.11 1.50 32.92
C LYS A 175 -0.25 2.95 32.47
N GLN A 176 0.08 3.18 31.21
CA GLN A 176 -0.07 4.44 30.52
C GLN A 176 -1.29 4.36 29.55
N GLU A 177 -2.28 5.23 29.74
CA GLU A 177 -3.49 5.23 28.93
C GLU A 177 -3.39 6.09 27.67
N MET A 178 -2.45 7.04 27.65
CA MET A 178 -2.21 7.95 26.53
C MET A 178 -0.83 7.70 25.95
N VAL A 179 -0.78 7.55 24.64
CA VAL A 179 0.48 7.48 23.88
C VAL A 179 1.07 8.89 23.72
N CYS A 180 2.36 9.02 23.87
CA CYS A 180 3.07 10.30 23.80
C CYS A 180 4.22 10.28 22.78
N VAL A 181 4.84 11.43 22.55
CA VAL A 181 5.90 11.61 21.55
C VAL A 181 7.15 10.76 21.91
N GLU A 182 7.46 10.59 23.19
CA GLU A 182 8.58 9.77 23.66
C GLU A 182 8.42 8.30 23.23
N ASN A 183 7.18 7.80 23.18
CA ASN A 183 6.91 6.45 22.69
C ASN A 183 7.22 6.33 21.18
N LEU A 184 6.92 7.38 20.37
CA LEU A 184 7.32 7.44 18.95
C LEU A 184 8.84 7.39 18.80
N MET A 185 9.55 8.21 19.55
CA MET A 185 11.01 8.31 19.50
C MET A 185 11.68 6.98 19.84
N GLU A 186 11.12 6.25 20.79
CA GLU A 186 11.61 4.91 21.15
C GLU A 186 11.46 3.94 19.96
N VAL A 187 10.30 3.92 19.28
CA VAL A 187 10.08 3.07 18.12
C VAL A 187 11.01 3.46 16.97
N VAL A 188 11.19 4.77 16.71
CA VAL A 188 12.13 5.27 15.71
C VAL A 188 13.55 4.79 16.03
N SER A 189 14.00 4.96 17.29
CA SER A 189 15.32 4.51 17.73
C SER A 189 15.52 3.01 17.53
N GLN A 190 14.54 2.20 17.91
CA GLN A 190 14.61 0.74 17.74
C GLN A 190 14.67 0.32 16.26
N LYS A 191 13.92 0.99 15.40
CA LYS A 191 13.82 0.64 13.98
C LYS A 191 15.04 1.12 13.16
N THR A 192 15.58 2.28 13.51
CA THR A 192 16.69 2.90 12.76
C THR A 192 18.06 2.62 13.34
N GLY A 193 18.12 2.20 14.62
CA GLY A 193 19.36 2.06 15.38
C GLY A 193 19.95 3.41 15.84
N ILE A 194 19.26 4.53 15.62
CA ILE A 194 19.70 5.86 16.06
C ILE A 194 19.42 6.02 17.56
N PRO A 195 20.40 6.45 18.39
CA PRO A 195 20.18 6.65 19.83
C PRO A 195 19.07 7.67 20.10
N LEU A 196 18.24 7.42 21.12
CA LEU A 196 17.11 8.27 21.53
C LEU A 196 17.46 9.75 21.65
N GLY A 197 18.61 10.06 22.28
CA GLY A 197 19.06 11.44 22.44
C GLY A 197 19.29 12.20 21.12
N ASN A 198 19.64 11.49 20.07
CA ASN A 198 19.82 12.08 18.73
C ASN A 198 18.47 12.26 18.01
N VAL A 199 17.49 11.42 18.31
CA VAL A 199 16.11 11.58 17.78
C VAL A 199 15.47 12.80 18.44
N GLN A 200 15.63 12.99 19.76
CA GLN A 200 15.12 14.15 20.51
C GLN A 200 15.75 15.47 20.07
N ALA A 201 17.07 15.49 19.83
CA ALA A 201 17.78 16.72 19.41
C ALA A 201 17.40 17.19 17.99
N ALA A 202 16.63 16.40 17.28
CA ALA A 202 16.26 16.60 15.89
C ALA A 202 14.82 17.11 15.70
N GLU A 203 14.05 17.23 16.78
CA GLU A 203 12.70 17.80 16.85
C GLU A 203 12.73 19.30 17.12
#